data_3d8b4fa5b0ac1a392fdc4b4718b4e858
#
_entry.id   3d8b4fa5b0ac1a392fdc4b4718b4e858
#
_cell.length_a   1.000
_cell.length_b   1.000
_cell.length_c   1.000
_cell.angle_alpha   90.00
_cell.angle_beta   90.00
_cell.angle_gamma   90.00
#
_symmetry.space_group_name_H-M   'P 1'
#
loop_
_entity.id
_entity.type
_entity.pdbx_description
1 polymer ?
#
loop_
_entity_poly.entity_id
_entity_poly.type
_entity_poly.pdbx_seq_one_letter_code
_entity_poly.pdbx_strand_id
1 'polypeptide(L)'
;KTLYDILMDIYLEYGFSKEFTVNVVRPGKTGADEIKQMMTDFRNNPPKELGGSKVVLVKDFQSLEATTVDGKKTKLDMPDTSNVLQWFCDDDTKVSVRPSGTEPKIKFYLEIKGTMKSASEYDALDAKSSEKVAAIKKSLNLD
;
A
#
# COMPACT_ATOMS: atom_id res chain seq x y z
N LYS A 1 23.36 2.54 -23.77
CA LYS A 1 22.63 2.86 -22.52
C LYS A 1 22.64 1.66 -21.57
N THR A 2 22.85 1.93 -20.30
CA THR A 2 22.74 0.92 -19.27
C THR A 2 21.27 0.73 -18.86
N LEU A 3 21.00 -0.34 -18.12
CA LEU A 3 19.66 -0.55 -17.53
C LEU A 3 19.29 0.61 -16.61
N TYR A 4 20.25 1.17 -15.90
CA TYR A 4 20.05 2.35 -15.06
C TYR A 4 19.57 3.54 -15.89
N ASP A 5 20.21 3.82 -17.02
CA ASP A 5 19.84 4.93 -17.90
C ASP A 5 18.42 4.77 -18.45
N ILE A 6 18.04 3.55 -18.83
CA ILE A 6 16.70 3.24 -19.32
C ILE A 6 15.66 3.48 -18.21
N LEU A 7 15.95 3.05 -17.00
CA LEU A 7 15.09 3.25 -15.83
C LEU A 7 14.89 4.73 -15.53
N MET A 8 15.98 5.51 -15.60
CA MET A 8 15.90 6.97 -15.40
C MET A 8 15.03 7.64 -16.46
N ASP A 9 15.15 7.22 -17.72
CA ASP A 9 14.32 7.73 -18.81
C ASP A 9 12.83 7.45 -18.55
N ILE A 10 12.51 6.24 -18.06
CA ILE A 10 11.13 5.87 -17.72
C ILE A 10 10.61 6.77 -16.59
N TYR A 11 11.39 6.97 -15.54
CA TYR A 11 10.97 7.81 -14.41
C TYR A 11 10.79 9.28 -14.81
N LEU A 12 11.61 9.78 -15.72
CA LEU A 12 11.48 11.15 -16.22
C LEU A 12 10.22 11.34 -17.06
N GLU A 13 9.85 10.32 -17.83
CA GLU A 13 8.67 10.37 -18.70
C GLU A 13 7.36 10.10 -17.94
N TYR A 14 7.35 9.10 -17.05
CA TYR A 14 6.12 8.62 -16.40
C TYR A 14 6.06 8.92 -14.90
N GLY A 15 7.11 9.47 -14.33
CA GLY A 15 7.21 9.73 -12.91
C GLY A 15 7.95 8.60 -12.17
N PHE A 16 8.45 8.93 -10.99
CA PHE A 16 9.11 7.97 -10.11
C PHE A 16 8.06 7.05 -9.47
N SER A 17 8.35 5.76 -9.48
CA SER A 17 7.51 4.77 -8.80
C SER A 17 8.40 3.70 -8.19
N LYS A 18 8.19 3.38 -6.93
CA LYS A 18 8.93 2.32 -6.26
C LYS A 18 8.00 1.48 -5.42
N GLU A 19 8.15 0.17 -5.53
CA GLU A 19 7.33 -0.79 -4.81
C GLU A 19 8.12 -1.43 -3.68
N PHE A 20 7.44 -1.64 -2.56
CA PHE A 20 8.00 -2.30 -1.37
C PHE A 20 7.02 -3.36 -0.90
N THR A 21 7.54 -4.44 -0.35
CA THR A 21 6.72 -5.49 0.25
C THR A 21 7.10 -5.64 1.72
N VAL A 22 6.09 -5.63 2.58
CA VAL A 22 6.26 -5.86 4.01
C VAL A 22 5.50 -7.12 4.38
N ASN A 23 6.19 -8.11 4.95
CA ASN A 23 5.58 -9.36 5.40
C ASN A 23 5.53 -9.34 6.92
N VAL A 24 4.34 -9.57 7.47
CA VAL A 24 4.15 -9.69 8.93
C VAL A 24 3.73 -11.11 9.23
N VAL A 25 4.50 -11.81 10.05
CA VAL A 25 4.24 -13.20 10.44
C VAL A 25 3.79 -13.21 11.90
N ARG A 26 2.72 -13.94 12.18
CA ARG A 26 2.21 -14.15 13.53
C ARG A 26 2.27 -15.65 13.83
N PRO A 27 3.39 -16.15 14.41
CA PRO A 27 3.57 -17.59 14.64
C PRO A 27 2.64 -18.11 15.74
N GLY A 28 2.46 -19.42 15.75
CA GLY A 28 1.69 -20.11 16.77
C GLY A 28 0.23 -20.38 16.37
N LYS A 29 -0.48 -21.05 17.25
CA LYS A 29 -1.88 -21.47 16.99
C LYS A 29 -2.83 -20.28 16.86
N THR A 30 -2.56 -19.19 17.56
CA THR A 30 -3.38 -17.98 17.53
C THR A 30 -3.01 -17.03 16.39
N GLY A 31 -1.92 -17.30 15.67
CA GLY A 31 -1.42 -16.43 14.63
C GLY A 31 -2.41 -16.19 13.50
N ALA A 32 -3.08 -17.25 13.06
CA ALA A 32 -4.11 -17.14 12.01
C ALA A 32 -5.28 -16.27 12.46
N ASP A 33 -5.68 -16.39 13.72
CA ASP A 33 -6.77 -15.59 14.29
C ASP A 33 -6.36 -14.12 14.42
N GLU A 34 -5.11 -13.87 14.79
CA GLU A 34 -4.57 -12.50 14.85
C GLU A 34 -4.60 -11.83 13.47
N ILE A 35 -4.22 -12.55 12.42
CA ILE A 35 -4.27 -12.04 11.06
C ILE A 35 -5.71 -11.75 10.62
N LYS A 36 -6.64 -12.64 10.93
CA LYS A 36 -8.08 -12.41 10.65
C LYS A 36 -8.59 -11.17 11.37
N GLN A 37 -8.19 -11.01 12.63
CA GLN A 37 -8.57 -9.84 13.42
C GLN A 37 -7.99 -8.56 12.84
N MET A 38 -6.74 -8.59 12.38
CA MET A 38 -6.13 -7.43 11.70
C MET A 38 -6.96 -7.01 10.48
N MET A 39 -7.36 -7.96 9.64
CA MET A 39 -8.17 -7.66 8.45
C MET A 39 -9.54 -7.10 8.84
N THR A 40 -10.17 -7.66 9.87
CA THR A 40 -11.45 -7.16 10.38
C THR A 40 -11.32 -5.73 10.87
N ASP A 41 -10.28 -5.45 11.65
CA ASP A 41 -10.01 -4.12 12.18
C ASP A 41 -9.76 -3.11 11.06
N PHE A 42 -9.00 -3.49 10.03
CA PHE A 42 -8.73 -2.62 8.89
C PHE A 42 -10.01 -2.33 8.09
N ARG A 43 -10.94 -3.29 8.00
CA ARG A 43 -12.22 -3.07 7.32
C ARG A 43 -13.13 -2.14 8.11
N ASN A 44 -13.21 -2.35 9.42
CA ASN A 44 -14.09 -1.56 10.28
C ASN A 44 -13.53 -0.16 10.53
N ASN A 45 -12.21 -0.04 10.63
CA ASN A 45 -11.53 1.21 10.91
C ASN A 45 -10.33 1.39 9.98
N PRO A 46 -10.58 1.73 8.69
CA PRO A 46 -9.47 1.96 7.76
C PRO A 46 -8.58 3.09 8.25
N PRO A 47 -7.28 3.01 7.99
CA PRO A 47 -6.39 4.09 8.39
C PRO A 47 -6.79 5.38 7.67
N LYS A 48 -6.80 6.49 8.39
CA LYS A 48 -7.11 7.80 7.83
C LYS A 48 -5.88 8.47 7.25
N GLU A 49 -4.72 8.01 7.67
CA GLU A 49 -3.43 8.59 7.30
C GLU A 49 -2.38 7.49 7.26
N LEU A 50 -1.50 7.54 6.28
CA LEU A 50 -0.40 6.60 6.11
C LEU A 50 0.89 7.40 5.89
N GLY A 51 1.78 7.36 6.89
CA GLY A 51 3.06 8.04 6.80
C GLY A 51 2.94 9.53 6.53
N GLY A 52 1.95 10.20 7.10
CA GLY A 52 1.71 11.63 6.92
C GLY A 52 0.85 11.99 5.71
N SER A 53 0.47 11.02 4.88
CA SER A 53 -0.39 11.26 3.72
C SER A 53 -1.81 10.83 4.01
N LYS A 54 -2.77 11.66 3.61
CA LYS A 54 -4.18 11.40 3.87
C LYS A 54 -4.71 10.31 2.95
N VAL A 55 -5.40 9.32 3.53
CA VAL A 55 -6.09 8.27 2.77
C VAL A 55 -7.39 8.87 2.22
N VAL A 56 -7.52 8.88 0.90
CA VAL A 56 -8.67 9.48 0.21
C VAL A 56 -9.61 8.45 -0.40
N LEU A 57 -9.17 7.21 -0.56
CA LEU A 57 -9.97 6.15 -1.17
C LEU A 57 -9.60 4.81 -0.55
N VAL A 58 -10.60 4.02 -0.20
CA VAL A 58 -10.45 2.66 0.29
C VAL A 58 -11.21 1.71 -0.64
N LYS A 59 -10.55 0.70 -1.15
CA LYS A 59 -11.19 -0.36 -1.94
C LYS A 59 -11.16 -1.66 -1.15
N ASP A 60 -12.33 -2.27 -1.01
CA ASP A 60 -12.49 -3.57 -0.37
C ASP A 60 -12.95 -4.59 -1.42
N PHE A 61 -12.07 -5.51 -1.78
CA PHE A 61 -12.35 -6.50 -2.81
C PHE A 61 -13.20 -7.66 -2.30
N GLN A 62 -13.45 -7.75 -1.01
CA GLN A 62 -14.38 -8.74 -0.45
C GLN A 62 -15.83 -8.27 -0.58
N SER A 63 -16.09 -7.02 -0.25
CA SER A 63 -17.42 -6.43 -0.41
C SER A 63 -17.65 -5.86 -1.81
N LEU A 64 -16.58 -5.72 -2.60
CA LEU A 64 -16.56 -5.08 -3.92
C LEU A 64 -17.05 -3.63 -3.86
N GLU A 65 -16.62 -2.90 -2.85
CA GLU A 65 -16.95 -1.49 -2.65
C GLU A 65 -15.71 -0.61 -2.60
N ALA A 66 -15.81 0.57 -3.19
CA ALA A 66 -14.82 1.63 -3.05
C ALA A 66 -15.47 2.79 -2.28
N THR A 67 -14.81 3.26 -1.23
CA THR A 67 -15.33 4.32 -0.37
C THR A 67 -14.35 5.49 -0.37
N THR A 68 -14.83 6.68 -0.73
CA THR A 68 -14.03 7.90 -0.69
C THR A 68 -14.01 8.46 0.73
N VAL A 69 -13.09 9.41 0.98
CA VAL A 69 -12.93 10.02 2.30
C VAL A 69 -14.18 10.76 2.77
N ASP A 70 -15.01 11.24 1.83
CA ASP A 70 -16.27 11.92 2.12
C ASP A 70 -17.45 10.95 2.31
N GLY A 71 -17.19 9.64 2.28
CA GLY A 71 -18.19 8.61 2.53
C GLY A 71 -18.94 8.11 1.32
N LYS A 72 -18.61 8.59 0.11
CA LYS A 72 -19.25 8.14 -1.11
C LYS A 72 -18.79 6.73 -1.46
N LYS A 73 -19.75 5.84 -1.66
CA LYS A 73 -19.48 4.44 -2.02
C LYS A 73 -19.82 4.17 -3.47
N THR A 74 -18.94 3.42 -4.13
CA THR A 74 -19.18 2.94 -5.49
C THR A 74 -18.88 1.45 -5.53
N LYS A 75 -19.50 0.75 -6.47
CA LYS A 75 -19.29 -0.69 -6.63
C LYS A 75 -18.09 -0.94 -7.54
N LEU A 76 -17.25 -1.90 -7.17
CA LEU A 76 -16.14 -2.35 -7.99
C LEU A 76 -16.63 -3.36 -9.02
N ASP A 77 -16.26 -3.17 -10.28
CA ASP A 77 -16.63 -4.07 -11.38
C ASP A 77 -15.57 -5.16 -11.51
N MET A 78 -15.72 -6.21 -10.70
CA MET A 78 -14.81 -7.35 -10.65
C MET A 78 -15.61 -8.65 -10.75
N PRO A 79 -15.10 -9.66 -11.48
CA PRO A 79 -15.83 -10.94 -11.62
C PRO A 79 -15.92 -11.74 -10.32
N ASP A 80 -14.89 -11.66 -9.47
CA ASP A 80 -14.79 -12.43 -8.24
C ASP A 80 -14.41 -11.57 -7.05
N THR A 81 -14.73 -12.05 -5.85
CA THR A 81 -14.31 -11.43 -4.60
C THR A 81 -12.95 -11.97 -4.16
N SER A 82 -12.22 -11.18 -3.41
CA SER A 82 -10.96 -11.58 -2.80
C SER A 82 -10.77 -10.85 -1.47
N ASN A 83 -10.01 -11.46 -0.56
CA ASN A 83 -9.73 -10.87 0.74
C ASN A 83 -8.54 -9.90 0.63
N VAL A 84 -8.78 -8.79 -0.04
CA VAL A 84 -7.77 -7.75 -0.32
C VAL A 84 -8.36 -6.39 0.00
N LEU A 85 -7.56 -5.54 0.63
CA LEU A 85 -7.88 -4.14 0.86
C LEU A 85 -6.84 -3.29 0.15
N GLN A 86 -7.25 -2.16 -0.40
CA GLN A 86 -6.34 -1.18 -0.99
C GLN A 86 -6.67 0.20 -0.44
N TRP A 87 -5.64 0.92 -0.03
CA TRP A 87 -5.76 2.29 0.46
C TRP A 87 -4.97 3.22 -0.45
N PHE A 88 -5.61 4.29 -0.89
CA PHE A 88 -5.02 5.28 -1.79
C PHE A 88 -4.92 6.61 -1.07
N CYS A 89 -3.74 7.20 -1.11
CA CYS A 89 -3.47 8.49 -0.48
C CYS A 89 -3.52 9.63 -1.49
N ASP A 90 -3.61 10.86 -0.99
CA ASP A 90 -3.68 12.06 -1.82
C ASP A 90 -2.39 12.36 -2.60
N ASP A 91 -1.29 11.73 -2.23
CA ASP A 91 0.01 11.85 -2.93
C ASP A 91 0.28 10.66 -3.86
N ASP A 92 -0.77 9.89 -4.22
CA ASP A 92 -0.70 8.68 -5.04
C ASP A 92 0.01 7.49 -4.39
N THR A 93 0.31 7.55 -3.11
CA THR A 93 0.77 6.39 -2.36
C THR A 93 -0.36 5.37 -2.30
N LYS A 94 -0.03 4.11 -2.60
CA LYS A 94 -0.99 3.02 -2.59
C LYS A 94 -0.48 1.90 -1.69
N VAL A 95 -1.34 1.40 -0.81
CA VAL A 95 -1.04 0.25 0.03
C VAL A 95 -2.09 -0.82 -0.23
N SER A 96 -1.63 -2.02 -0.60
CA SER A 96 -2.50 -3.19 -0.77
C SER A 96 -2.22 -4.15 0.37
N VAL A 97 -3.26 -4.70 0.98
CA VAL A 97 -3.16 -5.60 2.13
C VAL A 97 -3.80 -6.93 1.76
N ARG A 98 -3.06 -8.01 1.93
CA ARG A 98 -3.54 -9.35 1.60
C ARG A 98 -3.00 -10.38 2.61
N PRO A 99 -3.88 -11.10 3.32
CA PRO A 99 -3.44 -12.21 4.15
C PRO A 99 -3.06 -13.41 3.28
N SER A 100 -2.12 -14.23 3.76
CA SER A 100 -1.82 -15.51 3.13
C SER A 100 -2.98 -16.48 3.38
N GLY A 101 -3.33 -17.30 2.38
CA GLY A 101 -4.36 -18.32 2.53
C GLY A 101 -3.88 -19.55 3.27
N THR A 102 -2.58 -19.78 3.39
CA THR A 102 -2.00 -21.02 3.91
C THR A 102 -1.13 -20.83 5.15
N GLU A 103 -0.65 -19.63 5.40
CA GLU A 103 0.27 -19.34 6.50
C GLU A 103 -0.25 -18.19 7.36
N PRO A 104 0.11 -18.12 8.67
CA PRO A 104 -0.27 -17.00 9.54
C PRO A 104 0.58 -15.77 9.22
N LYS A 105 0.38 -15.22 8.03
CA LYS A 105 1.14 -14.13 7.47
C LYS A 105 0.22 -13.17 6.74
N ILE A 106 0.55 -11.88 6.83
CA ILE A 106 -0.14 -10.83 6.09
C ILE A 106 0.91 -10.03 5.31
N LYS A 107 0.60 -9.73 4.06
CA LYS A 107 1.49 -8.98 3.17
C LYS A 107 0.94 -7.60 2.90
N PHE A 108 1.83 -6.62 2.94
CA PHE A 108 1.54 -5.24 2.57
C PHE A 108 2.40 -4.89 1.36
N TYR A 109 1.74 -4.48 0.29
CA TYR A 109 2.41 -4.01 -0.92
C TYR A 109 2.28 -2.51 -0.98
N LEU A 110 3.40 -1.80 -0.91
CA LEU A 110 3.43 -0.35 -0.89
C LEU A 110 3.99 0.17 -2.21
N GLU A 111 3.28 1.09 -2.83
CA GLU A 111 3.71 1.76 -4.05
C GLU A 111 3.84 3.25 -3.75
N ILE A 112 5.07 3.74 -3.82
CA ILE A 112 5.39 5.14 -3.54
C ILE A 112 5.68 5.83 -4.87
N LYS A 113 5.02 6.95 -5.11
CA LYS A 113 5.17 7.71 -6.35
C LYS A 113 5.73 9.09 -6.09
N GLY A 114 6.38 9.65 -7.10
CA GLY A 114 6.91 11.00 -7.05
C GLY A 114 7.15 11.54 -8.45
N THR A 115 7.44 12.82 -8.54
CA THR A 115 7.78 13.48 -9.79
C THR A 115 9.28 13.67 -9.86
N MET A 116 9.87 13.28 -11.00
CA MET A 116 11.29 13.38 -11.24
C MET A 116 11.55 14.27 -12.44
N LYS A 117 12.28 15.36 -12.24
CA LYS A 117 12.59 16.33 -13.30
C LYS A 117 13.97 16.10 -13.91
N SER A 118 14.86 15.45 -13.19
CA SER A 118 16.19 15.10 -13.66
C SER A 118 16.67 13.82 -12.98
N ALA A 119 17.59 13.12 -13.61
CA ALA A 119 18.16 11.89 -13.06
C ALA A 119 18.87 12.11 -11.71
N SER A 120 19.36 13.31 -11.45
CA SER A 120 20.01 13.65 -10.19
C SER A 120 19.07 13.64 -8.99
N GLU A 121 17.76 13.68 -9.21
CA GLU A 121 16.75 13.63 -8.14
C GLU A 121 16.48 12.20 -7.67
N TYR A 122 16.94 11.20 -8.41
CA TYR A 122 16.62 9.80 -8.10
C TYR A 122 17.02 9.39 -6.67
N ASP A 123 18.25 9.68 -6.27
CA ASP A 123 18.73 9.26 -4.94
C ASP A 123 17.93 9.91 -3.82
N ALA A 124 17.54 11.18 -3.99
CA ALA A 124 16.71 11.88 -3.02
C ALA A 124 15.29 11.27 -2.94
N LEU A 125 14.71 10.95 -4.09
CA LEU A 125 13.38 10.32 -4.14
C LEU A 125 13.42 8.90 -3.58
N ASP A 126 14.47 8.16 -3.86
CA ASP A 126 14.67 6.81 -3.33
C ASP A 126 14.78 6.85 -1.79
N ALA A 127 15.57 7.78 -1.25
CA ALA A 127 15.69 7.97 0.19
C ALA A 127 14.36 8.37 0.82
N LYS A 128 13.62 9.30 0.21
CA LYS A 128 12.29 9.72 0.69
C LYS A 128 11.30 8.57 0.67
N SER A 129 11.34 7.71 -0.36
CA SER A 129 10.43 6.56 -0.41
C SER A 129 10.72 5.57 0.70
N SER A 130 11.97 5.34 1.06
CA SER A 130 12.35 4.48 2.18
C SER A 130 11.87 5.06 3.51
N GLU A 131 12.00 6.37 3.72
CA GLU A 131 11.47 7.06 4.90
C GLU A 131 9.95 6.95 4.95
N LYS A 132 9.28 7.09 3.82
CA LYS A 132 7.83 6.96 3.71
C LYS A 132 7.37 5.57 4.11
N VAL A 133 8.06 4.54 3.65
CA VAL A 133 7.76 3.14 4.02
C VAL A 133 7.88 2.95 5.53
N ALA A 134 8.95 3.45 6.14
CA ALA A 134 9.14 3.37 7.59
C ALA A 134 8.01 4.08 8.34
N ALA A 135 7.60 5.26 7.87
CA ALA A 135 6.49 6.02 8.47
C ALA A 135 5.16 5.28 8.33
N ILE A 136 4.91 4.64 7.18
CA ILE A 136 3.70 3.85 6.96
C ILE A 136 3.66 2.64 7.88
N LYS A 137 4.78 1.92 8.02
CA LYS A 137 4.90 0.79 8.94
C LYS A 137 4.56 1.21 10.37
N LYS A 138 5.06 2.36 10.79
CA LYS A 138 4.76 2.92 12.11
C LYS A 138 3.28 3.26 12.24
N SER A 139 2.68 3.87 11.23
CA SER A 139 1.26 4.20 11.20
C SER A 139 0.38 2.95 11.38
N LEU A 140 0.82 1.82 10.85
CA LEU A 140 0.08 0.56 10.88
C LEU A 140 0.52 -0.38 12.02
N ASN A 141 1.44 0.04 12.86
CA ASN A 141 1.98 -0.75 13.99
C ASN A 141 2.58 -2.08 13.51
N LEU A 142 3.38 -2.03 12.46
CA LEU A 142 4.02 -3.22 11.88
C LEU A 142 5.45 -3.47 12.35
N ASP A 143 5.93 -2.73 13.32
CA ASP A 143 7.29 -2.86 13.87
C ASP A 143 7.43 -4.05 14.82
#